data_17b31b4e28fba8b228e5546d4a823309
#
_entry.id   17b31b4e28fba8b228e5546d4a823309
#
_cell.length_a   1.000
_cell.length_b   1.000
_cell.length_c   1.000
_cell.angle_alpha   90.00
_cell.angle_beta   90.00
_cell.angle_gamma   90.00
#
_symmetry.space_group_name_H-M   'P 1'
#
loop_
_entity.id
_entity.type
_entity.pdbx_description
1 polymer ?
#
loop_
_entity_poly.entity_id
_entity_poly.type
_entity_poly.pdbx_seq_one_letter_code
_entity_poly.pdbx_strand_id
1 'polypeptide(L)'
;LQRRFVSPIGRGAISFYKYYLMDTLMVDRQECVHLTFVPQNPQDFGFTGHLYVVKDSTYAVKKCTMNLPKKTGVNFVENLDIVQQFEQLPDGNWVLTDDDMTVELHFVKGIQGLEVQRTTKYSDYQFTEIEPRLFRLKGNVIKEANMLAKSDEYWAKVRQVPLTKKESTMDVFMNRIEQIPGFKYVIFGAKALIENFVETGSKKHPSKFDFGPINTMITSNYVNGTRFRLSGMTTGNLDPHWSLSGYGAYGTKDKKWFYSGQVAYSFNKREYVLWEFPKHYIAFKYTYDVMSPMDKYLATDKDNLFVGWKWTTVDQMSYMRDATLTYELETNTGFSVQAMARHRNDQPAGQLQYWKNNGETPGQWDEKNTLVHDITTTELGVTLRYAPGETFVNTKQRRVPVSLDAPTFTLSHTAGFKLSLIHISQPT
;
A
#
# COMPACT_ATOMS: atom_id res chain seq x y z
N LEU A 1 -3.57 -1.33 9.69
CA LEU A 1 -4.68 -2.15 10.18
C LEU A 1 -5.78 -2.16 9.11
N GLN A 2 -6.02 -3.30 8.48
CA GLN A 2 -7.01 -3.45 7.40
C GLN A 2 -8.43 -3.79 7.94
N ARG A 3 -8.66 -3.66 9.24
CA ARG A 3 -9.97 -3.96 9.85
C ARG A 3 -10.56 -2.69 10.46
N ARG A 4 -11.86 -2.54 10.31
CA ARG A 4 -12.62 -1.49 10.99
C ARG A 4 -13.02 -1.98 12.37
N PHE A 5 -12.79 -1.13 13.35
CA PHE A 5 -13.26 -1.34 14.70
C PHE A 5 -14.48 -0.46 14.94
N VAL A 6 -15.52 -1.04 15.50
CA VAL A 6 -16.72 -0.28 15.87
C VAL A 6 -16.38 0.60 17.07
N SER A 7 -16.61 1.90 16.96
CA SER A 7 -16.46 2.81 18.11
C SER A 7 -17.59 2.57 19.12
N PRO A 8 -17.30 2.53 20.43
CA PRO A 8 -18.34 2.34 21.46
C PRO A 8 -19.32 3.51 21.56
N ILE A 9 -19.04 4.64 20.94
CA ILE A 9 -19.94 5.80 20.85
C ILE A 9 -20.47 6.02 19.43
N GLY A 10 -20.18 5.08 18.51
CA GLY A 10 -20.60 5.16 17.11
C GLY A 10 -21.99 4.59 16.84
N ARG A 11 -22.48 4.82 15.62
CA ARG A 11 -23.72 4.21 15.15
C ARG A 11 -23.57 2.69 15.15
N GLY A 12 -24.55 1.97 15.73
CA GLY A 12 -24.52 0.51 15.84
C GLY A 12 -23.73 -0.03 17.05
N ALA A 13 -23.15 0.82 17.88
CA ALA A 13 -22.39 0.42 19.05
C ALA A 13 -23.21 -0.47 20.01
N ILE A 14 -24.50 -0.16 20.21
CA ILE A 14 -25.42 -0.91 21.09
C ILE A 14 -25.59 -2.36 20.62
N SER A 15 -25.54 -2.65 19.31
CA SER A 15 -25.62 -4.01 18.79
C SER A 15 -24.30 -4.77 18.88
N PHE A 16 -23.19 -4.06 19.09
CA PHE A 16 -21.86 -4.64 19.12
C PHE A 16 -21.27 -4.77 20.52
N TYR A 17 -21.60 -3.84 21.44
CA TYR A 17 -21.09 -3.78 22.82
C TYR A 17 -22.20 -4.01 23.85
N LYS A 18 -21.80 -4.59 24.99
CA LYS A 18 -22.57 -4.60 26.26
C LYS A 18 -22.01 -3.49 27.14
N TYR A 19 -22.92 -2.73 27.74
CA TYR A 19 -22.60 -1.64 28.66
C TYR A 19 -23.06 -2.02 30.07
N TYR A 20 -22.20 -1.76 31.03
CA TYR A 20 -22.46 -2.00 32.45
C TYR A 20 -22.34 -0.70 33.20
N LEU A 21 -23.43 -0.37 33.93
CA LEU A 21 -23.43 0.78 34.83
C LEU A 21 -22.56 0.46 36.04
N MET A 22 -21.58 1.31 36.31
CA MET A 22 -20.66 1.14 37.46
C MET A 22 -21.06 2.06 38.61
N ASP A 23 -20.78 3.33 38.49
CA ASP A 23 -20.97 4.34 39.51
C ASP A 23 -21.24 5.71 38.90
N THR A 24 -21.30 6.74 39.77
CA THR A 24 -21.38 8.16 39.36
C THR A 24 -20.21 8.88 40.01
N LEU A 25 -19.43 9.62 39.23
CA LEU A 25 -18.26 10.32 39.67
C LEU A 25 -18.08 11.69 38.99
N MET A 26 -17.24 12.51 39.58
CA MET A 26 -16.93 13.84 38.99
C MET A 26 -15.79 13.75 37.98
N VAL A 27 -16.03 14.21 36.76
CA VAL A 27 -15.02 14.38 35.69
C VAL A 27 -15.00 15.86 35.32
N ASP A 28 -13.87 16.54 35.47
CA ASP A 28 -13.70 17.96 35.16
C ASP A 28 -14.82 18.85 35.71
N ARG A 29 -15.20 18.65 36.99
CA ARG A 29 -16.27 19.37 37.70
C ARG A 29 -17.70 19.09 37.21
N GLN A 30 -17.90 18.10 36.37
CA GLN A 30 -19.22 17.65 35.93
C GLN A 30 -19.55 16.26 36.51
N GLU A 31 -20.76 16.07 37.00
CA GLU A 31 -21.23 14.76 37.47
C GLU A 31 -21.47 13.86 36.28
N CYS A 32 -20.77 12.73 36.22
CA CYS A 32 -20.85 11.78 35.10
C CYS A 32 -21.24 10.38 35.58
N VAL A 33 -22.07 9.73 34.82
CA VAL A 33 -22.34 8.32 34.93
C VAL A 33 -21.21 7.55 34.28
N HIS A 34 -20.58 6.67 35.03
CA HIS A 34 -19.49 5.82 34.56
C HIS A 34 -20.05 4.48 34.05
N LEU A 35 -19.79 4.18 32.81
CA LEU A 35 -20.13 2.92 32.15
C LEU A 35 -18.85 2.19 31.74
N THR A 36 -18.83 0.89 31.91
CA THR A 36 -17.84 0.01 31.30
C THR A 36 -18.49 -0.68 30.09
N PHE A 37 -17.71 -0.90 29.02
CA PHE A 37 -18.18 -1.60 27.86
C PHE A 37 -17.22 -2.71 27.42
N VAL A 38 -17.78 -3.78 26.86
CA VAL A 38 -17.07 -4.92 26.27
C VAL A 38 -17.81 -5.40 25.03
N PRO A 39 -17.14 -6.03 24.04
CA PRO A 39 -17.83 -6.66 22.92
C PRO A 39 -18.87 -7.68 23.40
N GLN A 40 -20.02 -7.77 22.70
CA GLN A 40 -21.05 -8.76 23.01
C GLN A 40 -20.54 -10.20 22.84
N ASN A 41 -19.76 -10.40 21.75
CA ASN A 41 -19.06 -11.64 21.50
C ASN A 41 -17.56 -11.43 21.84
N PRO A 42 -16.98 -12.18 22.79
CA PRO A 42 -15.57 -12.05 23.18
C PRO A 42 -14.57 -12.37 22.07
N GLN A 43 -15.01 -12.99 20.98
CA GLN A 43 -14.17 -13.28 19.81
C GLN A 43 -14.18 -12.15 18.75
N ASP A 44 -15.08 -11.19 18.89
CA ASP A 44 -15.15 -10.06 17.98
C ASP A 44 -14.00 -9.08 18.23
N PHE A 45 -13.55 -8.47 17.13
CA PHE A 45 -12.51 -7.44 17.19
C PHE A 45 -13.14 -6.12 17.65
N GLY A 46 -13.14 -5.92 18.96
CA GLY A 46 -13.72 -4.73 19.60
C GLY A 46 -12.88 -4.22 20.74
N PHE A 47 -13.13 -3.00 21.11
CA PHE A 47 -12.51 -2.37 22.28
C PHE A 47 -13.18 -2.81 23.57
N THR A 48 -12.42 -2.76 24.65
CA THR A 48 -12.95 -2.72 26.01
C THR A 48 -12.60 -1.38 26.61
N GLY A 49 -13.38 -0.89 27.58
CA GLY A 49 -13.03 0.38 28.21
C GLY A 49 -14.17 1.03 28.98
N HIS A 50 -14.08 2.35 29.11
CA HIS A 50 -14.96 3.13 29.96
C HIS A 50 -15.53 4.33 29.23
N LEU A 51 -16.79 4.63 29.51
CA LEU A 51 -17.49 5.83 29.07
C LEU A 51 -17.89 6.65 30.29
N TYR A 52 -17.74 7.94 30.20
CA TYR A 52 -18.18 8.91 31.19
C TYR A 52 -19.21 9.81 30.54
N VAL A 53 -20.46 9.63 30.90
CA VAL A 53 -21.63 10.31 30.31
C VAL A 53 -22.12 11.35 31.30
N VAL A 54 -22.24 12.60 30.87
CA VAL A 54 -22.71 13.70 31.73
C VAL A 54 -24.12 13.40 32.20
N LYS A 55 -24.35 13.55 33.50
CA LYS A 55 -25.65 13.30 34.14
C LYS A 55 -26.51 14.56 34.12
N ASP A 56 -26.85 14.98 32.89
CA ASP A 56 -27.78 16.08 32.64
C ASP A 56 -28.77 15.71 31.54
N SER A 57 -29.54 16.68 31.05
CA SER A 57 -30.51 16.46 29.97
C SER A 57 -29.90 16.11 28.61
N THR A 58 -28.58 16.32 28.42
CA THR A 58 -27.87 16.07 27.16
C THR A 58 -27.39 14.65 27.03
N TYR A 59 -27.07 13.98 28.16
CA TYR A 59 -26.42 12.67 28.20
C TYR A 59 -25.19 12.57 27.29
N ALA A 60 -24.46 13.66 27.17
CA ALA A 60 -23.30 13.72 26.29
C ALA A 60 -22.12 12.92 26.85
N VAL A 61 -21.31 12.35 25.98
CA VAL A 61 -20.08 11.68 26.38
C VAL A 61 -19.03 12.75 26.71
N LYS A 62 -18.55 12.77 27.95
CA LYS A 62 -17.46 13.66 28.40
C LYS A 62 -16.10 13.06 28.12
N LYS A 63 -15.97 11.74 28.32
CA LYS A 63 -14.71 11.02 28.13
C LYS A 63 -14.99 9.59 27.71
N CYS A 64 -14.16 9.08 26.80
CA CYS A 64 -14.17 7.69 26.37
C CYS A 64 -12.74 7.15 26.43
N THR A 65 -12.53 6.03 27.12
CA THR A 65 -11.27 5.29 27.09
C THR A 65 -11.49 3.94 26.44
N MET A 66 -10.64 3.60 25.49
CA MET A 66 -10.74 2.38 24.69
C MET A 66 -9.41 1.65 24.74
N ASN A 67 -9.44 0.36 25.05
CA ASN A 67 -8.29 -0.51 25.04
C ASN A 67 -8.52 -1.70 24.12
N LEU A 68 -7.51 -2.03 23.33
CA LEU A 68 -7.50 -3.22 22.48
C LEU A 68 -6.33 -4.11 22.89
N PRO A 69 -6.58 -5.13 23.73
CA PRO A 69 -5.52 -5.96 24.27
C PRO A 69 -5.02 -6.98 23.24
N LYS A 70 -3.81 -7.50 23.43
CA LYS A 70 -3.15 -8.53 22.61
C LYS A 70 -4.03 -9.72 22.22
N LYS A 71 -4.98 -10.09 23.08
CA LYS A 71 -5.91 -11.21 22.86
C LYS A 71 -6.77 -11.05 21.61
N THR A 72 -6.92 -9.84 21.08
CA THR A 72 -7.72 -9.57 19.87
C THR A 72 -7.06 -10.06 18.57
N GLY A 73 -5.81 -10.56 18.61
CA GLY A 73 -5.16 -11.17 17.45
C GLY A 73 -4.83 -10.21 16.31
N VAL A 74 -4.67 -8.93 16.59
CA VAL A 74 -4.17 -7.96 15.60
C VAL A 74 -2.66 -8.15 15.47
N ASN A 75 -2.18 -8.49 14.29
CA ASN A 75 -0.76 -8.76 14.05
C ASN A 75 0.11 -7.58 14.50
N PHE A 76 1.17 -7.90 15.23
CA PHE A 76 2.18 -6.98 15.74
C PHE A 76 1.71 -5.99 16.83
N VAL A 77 0.41 -5.88 17.11
CA VAL A 77 -0.11 -5.00 18.18
C VAL A 77 -0.20 -5.79 19.46
N GLU A 78 0.52 -5.33 20.48
CA GLU A 78 0.42 -5.88 21.84
C GLU A 78 -0.64 -5.17 22.65
N ASN A 79 -0.70 -3.86 22.53
CA ASN A 79 -1.67 -3.00 23.19
C ASN A 79 -2.01 -1.80 22.31
N LEU A 80 -3.24 -1.34 22.39
CA LEU A 80 -3.69 -0.09 21.78
C LEU A 80 -4.63 0.59 22.75
N ASP A 81 -4.23 1.74 23.25
CA ASP A 81 -5.02 2.60 24.12
C ASP A 81 -5.43 3.87 23.37
N ILE A 82 -6.70 4.24 23.49
CA ILE A 82 -7.24 5.49 22.94
C ILE A 82 -8.01 6.19 24.06
N VAL A 83 -7.74 7.47 24.25
CA VAL A 83 -8.46 8.33 25.18
C VAL A 83 -9.02 9.50 24.41
N GLN A 84 -10.34 9.66 24.42
CA GLN A 84 -11.05 10.76 23.79
C GLN A 84 -11.74 11.61 24.85
N GLN A 85 -11.60 12.95 24.74
CA GLN A 85 -12.24 13.91 25.62
C GLN A 85 -13.10 14.85 24.79
N PHE A 86 -14.25 15.19 25.35
CA PHE A 86 -15.25 16.03 24.69
C PHE A 86 -15.59 17.23 25.60
N GLU A 87 -15.82 18.37 24.99
CA GLU A 87 -16.24 19.58 25.68
C GLU A 87 -17.47 20.20 25.02
N GLN A 88 -18.24 20.89 25.86
CA GLN A 88 -19.39 21.65 25.37
C GLN A 88 -18.93 23.04 24.98
N LEU A 89 -19.19 23.42 23.75
CA LEU A 89 -18.94 24.76 23.25
C LEU A 89 -20.00 25.76 23.80
N PRO A 90 -19.73 27.06 23.75
CA PRO A 90 -20.67 28.09 24.19
C PRO A 90 -22.04 28.07 23.49
N ASP A 91 -22.10 27.51 22.29
CA ASP A 91 -23.32 27.30 21.51
C ASP A 91 -24.13 26.06 21.92
N GLY A 92 -23.63 25.29 22.90
CA GLY A 92 -24.28 24.08 23.42
C GLY A 92 -23.86 22.80 22.73
N ASN A 93 -23.12 22.86 21.63
CA ASN A 93 -22.66 21.66 20.91
C ASN A 93 -21.51 20.96 21.66
N TRP A 94 -21.55 19.64 21.73
CA TRP A 94 -20.47 18.82 22.24
C TRP A 94 -19.52 18.43 21.12
N VAL A 95 -18.23 18.65 21.32
CA VAL A 95 -17.17 18.41 20.33
C VAL A 95 -16.00 17.65 20.94
N LEU A 96 -15.30 16.87 20.11
CA LEU A 96 -14.07 16.19 20.49
C LEU A 96 -12.94 17.23 20.62
N THR A 97 -12.30 17.33 21.77
CA THR A 97 -11.18 18.28 21.99
C THR A 97 -9.83 17.59 22.02
N ASP A 98 -9.77 16.39 22.55
CA ASP A 98 -8.53 15.63 22.68
C ASP A 98 -8.72 14.18 22.20
N ASP A 99 -7.77 13.68 21.42
CA ASP A 99 -7.69 12.28 20.97
C ASP A 99 -6.24 11.80 21.11
N ASP A 100 -5.99 11.07 22.21
CA ASP A 100 -4.71 10.47 22.51
C ASP A 100 -4.73 8.98 22.18
N MET A 101 -3.73 8.53 21.43
CA MET A 101 -3.59 7.12 21.05
C MET A 101 -2.17 6.65 21.35
N THR A 102 -2.05 5.54 22.06
CA THR A 102 -0.79 4.85 22.29
C THR A 102 -0.88 3.43 21.74
N VAL A 103 0.07 3.05 20.91
CA VAL A 103 0.16 1.72 20.28
C VAL A 103 1.49 1.08 20.66
N GLU A 104 1.45 -0.09 21.25
CA GLU A 104 2.63 -0.92 21.48
C GLU A 104 2.73 -1.99 20.39
N LEU A 105 3.85 -1.97 19.67
CA LEU A 105 4.10 -2.87 18.54
C LEU A 105 5.28 -3.80 18.86
N HIS A 106 5.08 -5.10 18.65
CA HIS A 106 6.12 -6.11 18.74
C HIS A 106 6.21 -6.88 17.43
N PHE A 107 7.34 -6.80 16.75
CA PHE A 107 7.54 -7.45 15.44
C PHE A 107 8.26 -8.80 15.57
N VAL A 108 9.21 -8.91 16.48
CA VAL A 108 10.07 -10.09 16.65
C VAL A 108 10.26 -10.39 18.12
N LYS A 109 10.06 -11.64 18.49
CA LYS A 109 10.26 -12.13 19.86
C LYS A 109 11.73 -11.93 20.27
N GLY A 110 11.95 -11.23 21.40
CA GLY A 110 13.29 -10.95 21.92
C GLY A 110 13.92 -9.63 21.46
N ILE A 111 13.27 -8.88 20.57
CA ILE A 111 13.65 -7.49 20.22
C ILE A 111 12.71 -6.54 20.94
N GLN A 112 13.26 -5.41 21.42
CA GLN A 112 12.47 -4.36 22.08
C GLN A 112 11.37 -3.86 21.14
N GLY A 113 10.13 -3.77 21.64
CA GLY A 113 8.98 -3.26 20.90
C GLY A 113 9.10 -1.77 20.60
N LEU A 114 8.24 -1.32 19.70
CA LEU A 114 8.07 0.08 19.33
C LEU A 114 6.79 0.61 19.98
N GLU A 115 6.88 1.69 20.74
CA GLU A 115 5.74 2.46 21.23
C GLU A 115 5.51 3.66 20.31
N VAL A 116 4.30 3.81 19.82
CA VAL A 116 3.87 4.94 19.01
C VAL A 116 2.81 5.71 19.75
N GLN A 117 3.08 6.97 20.09
CA GLN A 117 2.14 7.87 20.72
C GLN A 117 1.70 8.95 19.73
N ARG A 118 0.38 9.20 19.66
CA ARG A 118 -0.22 10.28 18.89
C ARG A 118 -1.14 11.09 19.80
N THR A 119 -0.86 12.38 19.95
CA THR A 119 -1.74 13.34 20.61
C THR A 119 -2.33 14.27 19.56
N THR A 120 -3.63 14.37 19.52
CA THR A 120 -4.36 15.26 18.62
C THR A 120 -5.26 16.20 19.44
N LYS A 121 -5.13 17.49 19.24
CA LYS A 121 -6.02 18.49 19.84
C LYS A 121 -6.83 19.18 18.74
N TYR A 122 -8.09 19.39 19.03
CA TYR A 122 -9.04 20.04 18.15
C TYR A 122 -9.51 21.35 18.78
N SER A 123 -9.44 22.45 18.03
CA SER A 123 -9.87 23.77 18.44
C SER A 123 -10.53 24.50 17.27
N ASP A 124 -11.10 25.66 17.55
CA ASP A 124 -11.64 26.58 16.56
C ASP A 124 -12.73 25.96 15.66
N TYR A 125 -13.65 25.22 16.29
CA TYR A 125 -14.75 24.59 15.59
C TYR A 125 -15.65 25.61 14.91
N GLN A 126 -15.93 25.40 13.63
CA GLN A 126 -16.84 26.20 12.83
C GLN A 126 -17.90 25.28 12.20
N PHE A 127 -19.18 25.57 12.49
CA PHE A 127 -20.32 24.83 11.94
C PHE A 127 -20.89 25.56 10.72
N THR A 128 -20.02 25.77 9.71
CA THR A 128 -20.40 26.36 8.43
C THR A 128 -20.61 25.29 7.38
N GLU A 129 -21.45 25.59 6.39
CA GLU A 129 -21.65 24.67 5.26
C GLU A 129 -20.34 24.56 4.46
N ILE A 130 -19.85 23.34 4.30
CA ILE A 130 -18.62 23.06 3.55
C ILE A 130 -18.94 23.04 2.06
N GLU A 131 -18.14 23.73 1.25
CA GLU A 131 -18.32 23.75 -0.21
C GLU A 131 -18.38 22.33 -0.78
N PRO A 132 -19.46 21.96 -1.50
CA PRO A 132 -19.61 20.61 -2.09
C PRO A 132 -18.45 20.21 -3.02
N ARG A 133 -17.72 21.21 -3.56
CA ARG A 133 -16.54 20.99 -4.42
C ARG A 133 -15.43 20.24 -3.70
N LEU A 134 -15.24 20.49 -2.40
CA LEU A 134 -14.20 19.83 -1.60
C LEU A 134 -14.44 18.32 -1.45
N PHE A 135 -15.70 17.87 -1.44
CA PHE A 135 -16.06 16.45 -1.39
C PHE A 135 -15.92 15.73 -2.74
N ARG A 136 -15.74 16.46 -3.85
CA ARG A 136 -15.48 15.88 -5.16
C ARG A 136 -14.00 15.52 -5.38
N LEU A 137 -13.11 16.06 -4.54
CA LEU A 137 -11.70 15.71 -4.57
C LEU A 137 -11.54 14.30 -3.97
N LYS A 138 -10.95 13.38 -4.71
CA LYS A 138 -10.62 12.05 -4.20
C LYS A 138 -9.37 12.15 -3.34
N GLY A 139 -9.54 11.85 -2.08
CA GLY A 139 -8.48 11.80 -1.08
C GLY A 139 -8.97 12.38 0.24
N ASN A 140 -8.81 11.61 1.32
CA ASN A 140 -9.16 12.06 2.68
C ASN A 140 -8.15 13.08 3.23
N VAL A 141 -7.06 13.32 2.51
CA VAL A 141 -5.98 14.22 2.91
C VAL A 141 -5.56 15.07 1.73
N ILE A 142 -5.69 16.38 1.87
CA ILE A 142 -5.17 17.36 0.93
C ILE A 142 -3.86 17.89 1.52
N LYS A 143 -2.76 17.71 0.81
CA LYS A 143 -1.45 18.24 1.18
C LYS A 143 -1.21 19.57 0.48
N GLU A 144 -0.88 20.59 1.24
CA GLU A 144 -0.42 21.85 0.64
C GLU A 144 0.95 21.68 0.00
N ALA A 145 1.15 22.28 -1.17
CA ALA A 145 2.40 22.17 -1.92
C ALA A 145 3.65 22.65 -1.14
N ASN A 146 3.47 23.59 -0.22
CA ASN A 146 4.53 24.16 0.61
C ASN A 146 4.55 23.62 2.06
N MET A 147 3.84 22.55 2.34
CA MET A 147 3.70 22.00 3.70
C MET A 147 5.08 21.67 4.33
N LEU A 148 6.00 21.11 3.54
CA LEU A 148 7.35 20.75 4.00
C LEU A 148 8.33 21.94 4.01
N ALA A 149 7.96 23.08 3.47
CA ALA A 149 8.77 24.29 3.41
C ALA A 149 8.48 25.30 4.52
N LYS A 150 7.58 24.96 5.43
CA LYS A 150 7.26 25.82 6.60
C LYS A 150 8.45 25.83 7.57
N SER A 151 8.75 27.02 8.12
CA SER A 151 9.86 27.19 9.08
C SER A 151 9.54 26.59 10.45
N ASP A 152 10.57 26.34 11.25
CA ASP A 152 10.42 25.85 12.64
C ASP A 152 9.66 26.88 13.51
N GLU A 153 9.81 28.16 13.25
CA GLU A 153 9.08 29.24 13.91
C GLU A 153 7.56 29.16 13.61
N TYR A 154 7.20 28.85 12.36
CA TYR A 154 5.81 28.61 11.98
C TYR A 154 5.24 27.44 12.78
N TRP A 155 5.95 26.33 12.84
CA TRP A 155 5.51 25.14 13.56
C TRP A 155 5.44 25.39 15.07
N ALA A 156 6.39 26.12 15.65
CA ALA A 156 6.35 26.49 17.07
C ALA A 156 5.11 27.30 17.42
N LYS A 157 4.65 28.19 16.51
CA LYS A 157 3.46 29.02 16.70
C LYS A 157 2.15 28.26 16.54
N VAL A 158 2.10 27.33 15.55
CA VAL A 158 0.86 26.60 15.22
C VAL A 158 0.67 25.36 16.10
N ARG A 159 1.76 24.83 16.65
CA ARG A 159 1.73 23.62 17.48
C ARG A 159 0.96 23.86 18.78
N GLN A 160 -0.15 23.13 18.97
CA GLN A 160 -0.97 23.22 20.18
C GLN A 160 -0.42 22.39 21.32
N VAL A 161 0.26 21.27 21.02
CA VAL A 161 0.93 20.42 22.01
C VAL A 161 2.41 20.75 22.02
N PRO A 162 2.96 21.29 23.14
CA PRO A 162 4.39 21.58 23.23
C PRO A 162 5.23 20.32 23.12
N LEU A 163 6.40 20.45 22.50
CA LEU A 163 7.35 19.34 22.44
C LEU A 163 7.84 18.96 23.84
N THR A 164 7.92 17.69 24.11
CA THR A 164 8.60 17.17 25.30
C THR A 164 10.11 17.47 25.21
N LYS A 165 10.81 17.40 26.35
CA LYS A 165 12.29 17.55 26.35
C LYS A 165 12.99 16.56 25.45
N LYS A 166 12.48 15.32 25.33
CA LYS A 166 13.03 14.31 24.42
C LYS A 166 12.84 14.68 22.95
N GLU A 167 11.66 15.15 22.59
CA GLU A 167 11.35 15.55 21.22
C GLU A 167 12.10 16.83 20.80
N SER A 168 12.19 17.82 21.68
CA SER A 168 12.93 19.06 21.39
C SER A 168 14.44 18.85 21.25
N THR A 169 14.98 17.77 21.82
CA THR A 169 16.41 17.40 21.69
C THR A 169 16.65 16.37 20.58
N MET A 170 15.59 15.90 19.92
CA MET A 170 15.70 14.87 18.87
C MET A 170 16.57 15.33 17.70
N ASP A 171 16.44 16.58 17.25
CA ASP A 171 17.24 17.14 16.17
C ASP A 171 18.73 17.18 16.54
N VAL A 172 19.03 17.56 17.82
CA VAL A 172 20.40 17.54 18.33
C VAL A 172 20.94 16.10 18.40
N PHE A 173 20.11 15.16 18.83
CA PHE A 173 20.45 13.74 18.87
C PHE A 173 20.70 13.19 17.47
N MET A 174 19.81 13.46 16.51
CA MET A 174 19.95 13.02 15.13
C MET A 174 21.22 13.62 14.49
N ASN A 175 21.46 14.91 14.67
CA ASN A 175 22.67 15.56 14.18
C ASN A 175 23.95 14.94 14.76
N ARG A 176 23.96 14.56 16.04
CA ARG A 176 25.08 13.84 16.65
C ARG A 176 25.29 12.46 16.06
N ILE A 177 24.20 11.71 15.84
CA ILE A 177 24.26 10.38 15.23
C ILE A 177 24.76 10.46 13.79
N GLU A 178 24.30 11.43 13.01
CA GLU A 178 24.76 11.66 11.63
C GLU A 178 26.27 11.99 11.56
N GLN A 179 26.86 12.55 12.64
CA GLN A 179 28.30 12.82 12.74
C GLN A 179 29.13 11.57 13.06
N ILE A 180 28.51 10.45 13.49
CA ILE A 180 29.23 9.20 13.74
C ILE A 180 29.74 8.65 12.39
N PRO A 181 31.08 8.44 12.24
CA PRO A 181 31.61 7.89 11.01
C PRO A 181 30.94 6.56 10.63
N GLY A 182 30.45 6.46 9.41
CA GLY A 182 29.78 5.25 8.93
C GLY A 182 28.28 5.14 9.21
N PHE A 183 27.73 5.87 10.19
CA PHE A 183 26.32 5.77 10.55
C PHE A 183 25.36 6.19 9.41
N LYS A 184 25.75 7.18 8.60
CA LYS A 184 25.03 7.57 7.38
C LYS A 184 24.78 6.40 6.42
N TYR A 185 25.70 5.44 6.35
CA TYR A 185 25.54 4.25 5.51
C TYR A 185 24.55 3.25 6.10
N VAL A 186 24.47 3.19 7.44
CA VAL A 186 23.47 2.36 8.13
C VAL A 186 22.06 2.91 7.89
N ILE A 187 21.87 4.24 8.04
CA ILE A 187 20.59 4.90 7.72
C ILE A 187 20.25 4.71 6.24
N PHE A 188 21.21 4.91 5.35
CA PHE A 188 21.01 4.70 3.92
C PHE A 188 20.59 3.27 3.59
N GLY A 189 21.27 2.27 4.16
CA GLY A 189 20.92 0.85 3.98
C GLY A 189 19.54 0.50 4.53
N ALA A 190 19.22 0.98 5.74
CA ALA A 190 17.91 0.79 6.35
C ALA A 190 16.79 1.43 5.51
N LYS A 191 16.99 2.67 5.04
CA LYS A 191 16.05 3.35 4.16
C LYS A 191 15.87 2.59 2.84
N ALA A 192 16.97 2.14 2.22
CA ALA A 192 16.94 1.38 0.98
C ALA A 192 16.16 0.05 1.12
N LEU A 193 16.32 -0.64 2.26
CA LEU A 193 15.59 -1.88 2.56
C LEU A 193 14.10 -1.63 2.80
N ILE A 194 13.74 -0.59 3.56
CA ILE A 194 12.35 -0.27 3.90
C ILE A 194 11.60 0.26 2.67
N GLU A 195 12.19 1.22 1.96
CA GLU A 195 11.57 1.82 0.77
C GLU A 195 11.71 0.93 -0.47
N ASN A 196 12.63 -0.03 -0.44
CA ASN A 196 12.99 -0.90 -1.56
C ASN A 196 13.49 -0.16 -2.82
N PHE A 197 13.83 1.12 -2.66
CA PHE A 197 14.40 1.99 -3.69
C PHE A 197 15.46 2.92 -3.10
N VAL A 198 16.46 3.24 -3.91
CA VAL A 198 17.50 4.23 -3.61
C VAL A 198 17.29 5.45 -4.48
N GLU A 199 16.98 6.56 -3.83
CA GLU A 199 16.88 7.87 -4.49
C GLU A 199 18.28 8.41 -4.81
N THR A 200 18.43 8.99 -6.01
CA THR A 200 19.69 9.69 -6.38
C THR A 200 19.68 11.15 -5.95
N GLY A 201 18.56 11.63 -5.41
CA GLY A 201 18.36 13.00 -4.99
C GLY A 201 18.81 13.29 -3.56
N SER A 202 18.65 14.54 -3.17
CA SER A 202 18.86 15.06 -1.82
C SER A 202 17.71 15.97 -1.41
N LYS A 203 17.67 16.43 -0.14
CA LYS A 203 16.65 17.38 0.34
C LYS A 203 16.56 18.67 -0.51
N LYS A 204 17.69 19.13 -1.08
CA LYS A 204 17.75 20.32 -1.92
C LYS A 204 17.51 20.06 -3.41
N HIS A 205 17.80 18.84 -3.87
CA HIS A 205 17.67 18.44 -5.27
C HIS A 205 16.84 17.15 -5.33
N PRO A 206 15.55 17.25 -5.64
CA PRO A 206 14.66 16.08 -5.72
C PRO A 206 15.20 15.01 -6.66
N SER A 207 14.98 13.74 -6.31
CA SER A 207 15.46 12.61 -7.12
C SER A 207 14.83 12.62 -8.50
N LYS A 208 15.66 12.59 -9.52
CA LYS A 208 15.26 12.48 -10.94
C LYS A 208 15.26 11.04 -11.42
N PHE A 209 16.00 10.17 -10.72
CA PHE A 209 16.12 8.75 -11.03
C PHE A 209 16.26 7.95 -9.74
N ASP A 210 15.49 6.86 -9.62
CA ASP A 210 15.53 5.95 -8.48
C ASP A 210 16.01 4.57 -8.91
N PHE A 211 16.98 4.00 -8.17
CA PHE A 211 17.41 2.62 -8.33
C PHE A 211 16.54 1.68 -7.50
N GLY A 212 16.12 0.58 -8.06
CA GLY A 212 15.30 -0.41 -7.39
C GLY A 212 14.31 -1.09 -8.32
N PRO A 213 13.55 -2.09 -7.83
CA PRO A 213 13.48 -2.57 -6.43
C PRO A 213 14.73 -3.33 -5.97
N ILE A 214 15.21 -3.03 -4.75
CA ILE A 214 16.45 -3.57 -4.18
C ILE A 214 16.34 -5.07 -3.90
N ASN A 215 15.17 -5.54 -3.43
CA ASN A 215 14.89 -6.95 -3.13
C ASN A 215 15.00 -7.88 -4.36
N THR A 216 15.08 -7.32 -5.56
CA THR A 216 15.23 -8.08 -6.81
C THR A 216 16.66 -8.05 -7.36
N MET A 217 17.60 -7.35 -6.70
CA MET A 217 18.97 -7.20 -7.22
C MET A 217 19.76 -8.51 -7.21
N ILE A 218 19.54 -9.34 -6.19
CA ILE A 218 20.15 -10.65 -6.10
C ILE A 218 19.04 -11.67 -5.86
N THR A 219 18.85 -12.57 -6.81
CA THR A 219 17.83 -13.62 -6.76
C THR A 219 18.42 -14.94 -7.20
N SER A 220 17.70 -16.04 -7.01
CA SER A 220 18.12 -17.36 -7.46
C SER A 220 16.95 -18.16 -8.03
N ASN A 221 17.18 -18.86 -9.13
CA ASN A 221 16.23 -19.81 -9.69
C ASN A 221 16.95 -20.98 -10.40
N TYR A 222 16.20 -22.00 -10.74
CA TYR A 222 16.74 -23.24 -11.31
C TYR A 222 17.50 -23.05 -12.64
N VAL A 223 17.01 -22.17 -13.51
CA VAL A 223 17.56 -21.92 -14.84
C VAL A 223 18.77 -20.99 -14.79
N ASN A 224 18.62 -19.83 -14.13
CA ASN A 224 19.69 -18.82 -14.10
C ASN A 224 20.78 -19.09 -13.06
N GLY A 225 20.52 -19.96 -12.04
CA GLY A 225 21.37 -20.04 -10.86
C GLY A 225 21.24 -18.75 -10.03
N THR A 226 22.34 -18.18 -9.58
CA THR A 226 22.34 -16.84 -8.98
C THR A 226 22.19 -15.82 -10.09
N ARG A 227 21.30 -14.87 -9.86
CA ARG A 227 20.97 -13.80 -10.81
C ARG A 227 21.23 -12.45 -10.21
N PHE A 228 22.01 -11.64 -10.87
CA PHE A 228 22.26 -10.24 -10.54
C PHE A 228 21.43 -9.34 -11.44
N ARG A 229 20.71 -8.38 -10.84
CA ARG A 229 19.85 -7.46 -11.54
C ARG A 229 20.09 -6.01 -11.10
N LEU A 230 20.20 -5.10 -12.07
CA LEU A 230 20.19 -3.67 -11.83
C LEU A 230 18.96 -3.08 -12.48
N SER A 231 18.16 -2.38 -11.71
CA SER A 231 16.90 -1.80 -12.16
C SER A 231 16.72 -0.38 -11.66
N GLY A 232 15.90 0.39 -12.37
CA GLY A 232 15.59 1.76 -11.97
C GLY A 232 14.49 2.39 -12.80
N MET A 233 14.09 3.59 -12.36
CA MET A 233 13.05 4.37 -13.01
C MET A 233 13.29 5.87 -12.89
N THR A 234 12.81 6.62 -13.87
CA THR A 234 12.76 8.09 -13.80
C THR A 234 11.55 8.54 -12.98
N THR A 235 11.70 9.67 -12.32
CA THR A 235 10.62 10.29 -11.53
C THR A 235 10.00 11.47 -12.27
N GLY A 236 8.88 11.99 -11.77
CA GLY A 236 8.25 13.21 -12.27
C GLY A 236 9.15 14.46 -12.16
N ASN A 237 10.18 14.42 -11.30
CA ASN A 237 11.15 15.51 -11.19
C ASN A 237 12.14 15.59 -12.37
N LEU A 238 12.29 14.52 -13.16
CA LEU A 238 13.06 14.56 -14.42
C LEU A 238 12.19 15.14 -15.53
N ASP A 239 11.01 14.56 -15.70
CA ASP A 239 9.99 15.00 -16.67
C ASP A 239 8.60 14.61 -16.14
N PRO A 240 7.64 15.56 -16.05
CA PRO A 240 6.32 15.27 -15.50
C PRO A 240 5.43 14.42 -16.41
N HIS A 241 5.79 14.26 -17.69
CA HIS A 241 5.02 13.50 -18.66
C HIS A 241 5.70 12.21 -19.06
N TRP A 242 7.01 12.23 -19.36
CA TRP A 242 7.75 11.04 -19.79
C TRP A 242 8.25 10.22 -18.61
N SER A 243 8.05 8.91 -18.68
CA SER A 243 8.56 7.95 -17.70
C SER A 243 9.33 6.85 -18.41
N LEU A 244 10.53 6.61 -17.93
CA LEU A 244 11.39 5.51 -18.35
C LEU A 244 11.62 4.60 -17.14
N SER A 245 11.48 3.30 -17.33
CA SER A 245 11.86 2.32 -16.31
C SER A 245 12.38 1.05 -16.95
N GLY A 246 13.20 0.32 -16.23
CA GLY A 246 13.72 -0.93 -16.78
C GLY A 246 14.76 -1.59 -15.90
N TYR A 247 15.29 -2.71 -16.40
CA TYR A 247 16.37 -3.44 -15.76
C TYR A 247 17.23 -4.20 -16.77
N GLY A 248 18.47 -4.47 -16.36
CA GLY A 248 19.34 -5.48 -16.92
C GLY A 248 19.66 -6.53 -15.85
N ALA A 249 19.71 -7.81 -16.22
CA ALA A 249 20.05 -8.90 -15.31
C ALA A 249 20.92 -9.94 -15.99
N TYR A 250 21.76 -10.64 -15.20
CA TYR A 250 22.64 -11.68 -15.67
C TYR A 250 22.49 -12.94 -14.83
N GLY A 251 22.24 -14.09 -15.47
CA GLY A 251 22.20 -15.41 -14.85
C GLY A 251 23.55 -16.09 -14.88
N THR A 252 24.00 -16.61 -13.73
CA THR A 252 25.34 -17.24 -13.63
C THR A 252 25.40 -18.66 -14.21
N LYS A 253 24.30 -19.41 -14.16
CA LYS A 253 24.22 -20.79 -14.62
C LYS A 253 24.02 -20.88 -16.13
N ASP A 254 23.06 -20.17 -16.67
CA ASP A 254 22.76 -20.16 -18.11
C ASP A 254 23.58 -19.14 -18.89
N LYS A 255 24.33 -18.27 -18.20
CA LYS A 255 25.23 -17.24 -18.78
C LYS A 255 24.51 -16.32 -19.78
N LYS A 256 23.22 -16.02 -19.51
CA LYS A 256 22.40 -15.17 -20.38
C LYS A 256 22.10 -13.82 -19.72
N TRP A 257 21.93 -12.83 -20.59
CA TRP A 257 21.43 -11.51 -20.20
C TRP A 257 19.93 -11.45 -20.39
N PHE A 258 19.26 -10.85 -19.40
CA PHE A 258 17.84 -10.58 -19.38
C PHE A 258 17.63 -9.08 -19.24
N TYR A 259 16.57 -8.57 -19.81
CA TYR A 259 16.30 -7.13 -19.75
C TYR A 259 14.83 -6.82 -19.90
N SER A 260 14.44 -5.68 -19.35
CA SER A 260 13.12 -5.08 -19.57
C SER A 260 13.28 -3.58 -19.68
N GLY A 261 12.55 -2.98 -20.60
CA GLY A 261 12.45 -1.54 -20.77
C GLY A 261 11.01 -1.13 -20.95
N GLN A 262 10.61 -0.04 -20.29
CA GLN A 262 9.30 0.58 -20.45
C GLN A 262 9.48 2.07 -20.73
N VAL A 263 8.78 2.55 -21.72
CA VAL A 263 8.61 3.97 -22.02
C VAL A 263 7.13 4.28 -21.87
N ALA A 264 6.81 5.32 -21.12
CA ALA A 264 5.43 5.74 -20.91
C ALA A 264 5.30 7.26 -21.05
N TYR A 265 4.18 7.69 -21.60
CA TYR A 265 3.77 9.08 -21.64
C TYR A 265 2.50 9.27 -20.83
N SER A 266 2.57 10.12 -19.80
CA SER A 266 1.43 10.53 -18.99
C SER A 266 0.82 11.81 -19.55
N PHE A 267 -0.47 11.78 -19.85
CA PHE A 267 -1.22 12.97 -20.28
C PHE A 267 -1.44 13.94 -19.13
N ASN A 268 -1.44 13.43 -17.89
CA ASN A 268 -1.48 14.24 -16.67
C ASN A 268 -0.06 14.52 -16.17
N LYS A 269 0.16 15.70 -15.60
CA LYS A 269 1.42 16.00 -14.90
C LYS A 269 1.53 15.11 -13.68
N ARG A 270 2.67 14.41 -13.54
CA ARG A 270 3.02 13.57 -12.40
C ARG A 270 3.90 14.34 -11.44
N GLU A 271 3.72 14.10 -10.15
CA GLU A 271 4.64 14.60 -9.14
C GLU A 271 5.86 13.68 -9.00
N TYR A 272 5.65 12.37 -9.04
CA TYR A 272 6.72 11.39 -8.81
C TYR A 272 6.61 10.13 -9.68
N VAL A 273 5.50 9.35 -9.59
CA VAL A 273 5.38 8.02 -10.22
C VAL A 273 4.28 7.96 -11.28
N LEU A 274 4.37 6.98 -12.20
CA LEU A 274 3.43 6.82 -13.31
C LEU A 274 2.00 6.47 -12.86
N TRP A 275 1.85 5.81 -11.74
CA TRP A 275 0.55 5.31 -11.21
C TRP A 275 -0.15 6.27 -10.24
N GLU A 276 0.23 7.55 -10.26
CA GLU A 276 -0.48 8.59 -9.51
C GLU A 276 -1.91 8.77 -10.01
N PHE A 277 -2.79 9.07 -9.07
CA PHE A 277 -4.19 9.35 -9.36
C PHE A 277 -4.39 10.80 -9.84
N PRO A 278 -5.26 11.05 -10.83
CA PRO A 278 -5.88 10.08 -11.74
C PRO A 278 -4.91 9.63 -12.83
N LYS A 279 -4.85 8.33 -13.11
CA LYS A 279 -4.00 7.79 -14.18
C LYS A 279 -4.54 8.17 -15.55
N HIS A 280 -3.67 8.65 -16.41
CA HIS A 280 -3.98 8.82 -17.82
C HIS A 280 -2.68 8.71 -18.61
N TYR A 281 -2.36 7.53 -19.09
CA TYR A 281 -1.09 7.30 -19.77
C TYR A 281 -1.18 6.23 -20.87
N ILE A 282 -0.19 6.26 -21.75
CA ILE A 282 0.14 5.19 -22.68
C ILE A 282 1.56 4.70 -22.37
N ALA A 283 1.77 3.39 -22.37
CA ALA A 283 3.06 2.78 -22.05
C ALA A 283 3.36 1.63 -23.00
N PHE A 284 4.58 1.59 -23.53
CA PHE A 284 5.13 0.44 -24.23
C PHE A 284 6.20 -0.21 -23.36
N LYS A 285 6.09 -1.53 -23.15
CA LYS A 285 7.02 -2.34 -22.40
C LYS A 285 7.49 -3.51 -23.21
N TYR A 286 8.80 -3.72 -23.26
CA TYR A 286 9.40 -4.92 -23.79
C TYR A 286 10.20 -5.65 -22.71
N THR A 287 10.03 -6.97 -22.61
CA THR A 287 10.69 -7.80 -21.60
C THR A 287 11.23 -9.06 -22.25
N TYR A 288 12.50 -9.36 -22.01
CA TYR A 288 13.10 -10.68 -22.21
C TYR A 288 13.58 -11.19 -20.86
N ASP A 289 12.92 -12.23 -20.36
CA ASP A 289 13.17 -12.77 -19.02
C ASP A 289 12.88 -14.27 -18.93
N VAL A 290 13.19 -14.86 -17.78
CA VAL A 290 12.82 -16.23 -17.43
C VAL A 290 11.77 -16.19 -16.32
N MET A 291 10.72 -17.00 -16.48
CA MET A 291 9.62 -17.02 -15.52
C MET A 291 9.08 -18.45 -15.37
N SER A 292 8.59 -18.78 -14.19
CA SER A 292 7.79 -19.97 -13.98
C SER A 292 6.37 -19.73 -14.48
N PRO A 293 5.68 -20.72 -15.08
CA PRO A 293 4.27 -20.61 -15.44
C PRO A 293 3.38 -20.20 -14.26
N MET A 294 3.73 -20.61 -13.05
CA MET A 294 3.02 -20.24 -11.82
C MET A 294 3.17 -18.77 -11.48
N ASP A 295 4.33 -18.14 -11.75
CA ASP A 295 4.57 -16.72 -11.47
C ASP A 295 3.67 -15.79 -12.32
N LYS A 296 3.09 -16.30 -13.39
CA LYS A 296 2.13 -15.57 -14.24
C LYS A 296 0.83 -15.22 -13.49
N TYR A 297 0.44 -16.08 -12.55
CA TYR A 297 -0.82 -15.96 -11.80
C TYR A 297 -0.63 -15.50 -10.36
N LEU A 298 0.59 -15.50 -9.85
CA LEU A 298 0.90 -15.05 -8.51
C LEU A 298 1.16 -13.54 -8.51
N ALA A 299 0.26 -12.78 -7.91
CA ALA A 299 0.57 -11.41 -7.49
C ALA A 299 1.57 -11.51 -6.32
N THR A 300 2.86 -11.53 -6.64
CA THR A 300 3.90 -11.53 -5.61
C THR A 300 3.89 -10.20 -4.87
N ASP A 301 3.70 -10.28 -3.55
CA ASP A 301 3.78 -9.09 -2.72
C ASP A 301 5.25 -8.68 -2.58
N LYS A 302 5.53 -7.47 -3.01
CA LYS A 302 6.87 -6.89 -3.11
C LYS A 302 7.49 -6.52 -1.76
N ASP A 303 6.69 -6.49 -0.71
CA ASP A 303 7.15 -6.24 0.66
C ASP A 303 7.88 -7.46 1.25
N ASN A 304 7.90 -8.57 0.52
CA ASN A 304 8.66 -9.74 0.88
C ASN A 304 10.10 -9.63 0.33
N LEU A 305 11.05 -9.35 1.20
CA LEU A 305 12.48 -9.29 0.88
C LEU A 305 13.02 -10.60 0.25
N PHE A 306 12.34 -11.71 0.51
CA PHE A 306 12.75 -13.05 0.08
C PHE A 306 11.96 -13.57 -1.13
N VAL A 307 11.13 -12.76 -1.78
CA VAL A 307 10.37 -13.17 -2.99
C VAL A 307 11.28 -13.74 -4.08
N GLY A 308 12.48 -13.20 -4.21
CA GLY A 308 13.47 -13.67 -5.18
C GLY A 308 14.17 -14.98 -4.83
N TRP A 309 13.99 -15.47 -3.60
CA TRP A 309 14.62 -16.70 -3.12
C TRP A 309 13.56 -17.79 -2.99
N LYS A 310 13.51 -18.67 -3.97
CA LYS A 310 12.56 -19.78 -3.94
C LYS A 310 13.10 -20.89 -3.03
N TRP A 311 12.38 -21.19 -1.96
CA TRP A 311 12.71 -22.25 -1.00
C TRP A 311 12.50 -23.65 -1.56
N THR A 312 11.71 -23.77 -2.63
CA THR A 312 11.46 -25.03 -3.35
C THR A 312 12.08 -24.95 -4.74
N THR A 313 12.55 -26.05 -5.26
CA THR A 313 13.09 -26.13 -6.62
C THR A 313 11.93 -26.03 -7.61
N VAL A 314 11.86 -24.94 -8.35
CA VAL A 314 10.95 -24.77 -9.48
C VAL A 314 11.76 -24.97 -10.74
N ASP A 315 11.72 -26.18 -11.28
CA ASP A 315 12.52 -26.62 -12.43
C ASP A 315 11.81 -26.40 -13.78
N GLN A 316 10.50 -26.19 -13.75
CA GLN A 316 9.68 -25.90 -14.93
C GLN A 316 9.59 -24.37 -15.14
N MET A 317 10.32 -23.87 -16.10
CA MET A 317 10.40 -22.45 -16.41
C MET A 317 10.29 -22.20 -17.91
N SER A 318 10.11 -20.95 -18.31
CA SER A 318 10.14 -20.52 -19.70
C SER A 318 10.96 -19.24 -19.89
N TYR A 319 11.70 -19.15 -20.98
CA TYR A 319 12.21 -17.88 -21.48
C TYR A 319 11.06 -17.15 -22.17
N MET A 320 10.78 -15.94 -21.71
CA MET A 320 9.67 -15.12 -22.16
C MET A 320 10.17 -13.89 -22.90
N ARG A 321 9.64 -13.66 -24.09
CA ARG A 321 9.73 -12.37 -24.82
C ARG A 321 8.33 -11.77 -24.86
N ASP A 322 8.16 -10.62 -24.26
CA ASP A 322 6.85 -9.96 -24.11
C ASP A 322 6.94 -8.51 -24.56
N ALA A 323 6.13 -8.14 -25.55
CA ALA A 323 5.94 -6.78 -26.00
C ALA A 323 4.51 -6.37 -25.70
N THR A 324 4.34 -5.39 -24.80
CA THR A 324 3.03 -4.96 -24.33
C THR A 324 2.87 -3.45 -24.51
N LEU A 325 1.80 -3.05 -25.19
CA LEU A 325 1.30 -1.68 -25.25
C LEU A 325 0.09 -1.56 -24.34
N THR A 326 0.10 -0.61 -23.42
CA THR A 326 -1.00 -0.38 -22.47
C THR A 326 -1.46 1.07 -22.57
N TYR A 327 -2.75 1.29 -22.63
CA TYR A 327 -3.39 2.57 -22.41
C TYR A 327 -4.27 2.49 -21.18
N GLU A 328 -4.14 3.43 -20.25
CA GLU A 328 -4.93 3.48 -19.02
C GLU A 328 -5.49 4.89 -18.80
N LEU A 329 -6.80 4.96 -18.59
CA LEU A 329 -7.53 6.17 -18.24
C LEU A 329 -8.32 5.92 -16.96
N GLU A 330 -8.15 6.80 -15.98
CA GLU A 330 -8.88 6.80 -14.73
C GLU A 330 -9.56 8.14 -14.51
N THR A 331 -10.82 8.09 -14.08
CA THR A 331 -11.63 9.28 -13.82
C THR A 331 -11.76 9.54 -12.33
N ASN A 332 -12.08 10.78 -11.96
CA ASN A 332 -12.34 11.17 -10.58
C ASN A 332 -13.58 10.48 -9.95
N THR A 333 -14.44 9.87 -10.76
CA THR A 333 -15.64 9.16 -10.30
C THR A 333 -15.38 7.72 -9.87
N GLY A 334 -14.14 7.20 -10.04
CA GLY A 334 -13.77 5.82 -9.74
C GLY A 334 -13.94 4.86 -10.90
N PHE A 335 -14.26 5.36 -12.07
CA PHE A 335 -14.25 4.58 -13.28
C PHE A 335 -12.87 4.59 -13.92
N SER A 336 -12.39 3.43 -14.37
CA SER A 336 -11.15 3.31 -15.13
C SER A 336 -11.29 2.34 -16.29
N VAL A 337 -10.56 2.63 -17.35
CA VAL A 337 -10.45 1.79 -18.55
C VAL A 337 -8.99 1.49 -18.78
N GLN A 338 -8.66 0.23 -18.99
CA GLN A 338 -7.34 -0.21 -19.42
C GLN A 338 -7.51 -0.99 -20.73
N ALA A 339 -6.80 -0.57 -21.76
CA ALA A 339 -6.68 -1.30 -23.03
C ALA A 339 -5.24 -1.81 -23.17
N MET A 340 -5.08 -3.05 -23.61
CA MET A 340 -3.78 -3.72 -23.72
C MET A 340 -3.69 -4.43 -25.07
N ALA A 341 -2.57 -4.27 -25.75
CA ALA A 341 -2.15 -5.11 -26.86
C ALA A 341 -0.85 -5.80 -26.47
N ARG A 342 -0.80 -7.14 -26.51
CA ARG A 342 0.35 -7.93 -26.10
C ARG A 342 0.73 -8.93 -27.16
N HIS A 343 2.02 -9.01 -27.45
CA HIS A 343 2.64 -10.07 -28.23
C HIS A 343 3.69 -10.76 -27.38
N ARG A 344 3.51 -12.07 -27.15
CA ARG A 344 4.36 -12.85 -26.25
C ARG A 344 4.79 -14.14 -26.90
N ASN A 345 6.09 -14.48 -26.75
CA ASN A 345 6.67 -15.75 -27.13
C ASN A 345 7.30 -16.39 -25.90
N ASP A 346 6.88 -17.61 -25.57
CA ASP A 346 7.38 -18.43 -24.47
C ASP A 346 8.14 -19.63 -25.02
N GLN A 347 9.40 -19.80 -24.63
CA GLN A 347 10.24 -20.94 -24.96
C GLN A 347 10.49 -21.78 -23.70
N PRO A 348 10.31 -23.12 -23.72
CA PRO A 348 10.49 -23.95 -22.54
C PRO A 348 11.94 -23.92 -22.05
N ALA A 349 12.11 -23.96 -20.75
CA ALA A 349 13.40 -23.96 -20.06
C ALA A 349 13.36 -24.86 -18.82
N GLY A 350 14.52 -25.39 -18.42
CA GLY A 350 14.61 -26.39 -17.35
C GLY A 350 13.97 -27.68 -17.78
N GLN A 351 13.05 -28.20 -16.96
CA GLN A 351 12.34 -29.47 -17.24
C GLN A 351 10.98 -29.25 -17.96
N LEU A 352 10.63 -28.01 -18.27
CA LEU A 352 9.38 -27.69 -18.97
C LEU A 352 9.48 -28.14 -20.44
N GLN A 353 8.41 -28.75 -20.95
CA GLN A 353 8.24 -29.07 -22.36
C GLN A 353 6.85 -28.65 -22.84
N TYR A 354 6.73 -28.19 -24.08
CA TYR A 354 5.45 -27.88 -24.71
C TYR A 354 5.11 -28.96 -25.74
N TRP A 355 3.88 -29.44 -25.63
CA TRP A 355 3.36 -30.46 -26.54
C TRP A 355 2.10 -29.94 -27.23
N LYS A 356 2.05 -30.06 -28.54
CA LYS A 356 0.84 -29.82 -29.32
C LYS A 356 -0.01 -31.07 -29.29
N ASN A 357 -1.24 -30.95 -28.78
CA ASN A 357 -2.18 -32.07 -28.82
C ASN A 357 -2.74 -32.19 -30.23
N ASN A 358 -2.43 -33.29 -30.91
CA ASN A 358 -2.92 -33.68 -32.24
C ASN A 358 -3.97 -34.79 -32.14
N GLY A 359 -4.35 -35.23 -30.93
CA GLY A 359 -5.36 -36.25 -30.69
C GLY A 359 -6.78 -35.70 -30.77
N GLU A 360 -7.76 -36.59 -30.79
CA GLU A 360 -9.19 -36.26 -30.89
C GLU A 360 -9.75 -35.68 -29.58
N THR A 361 -9.14 -36.04 -28.44
CA THR A 361 -9.60 -35.64 -27.11
C THR A 361 -8.66 -34.58 -26.52
N PRO A 362 -9.14 -33.32 -26.32
CA PRO A 362 -8.33 -32.28 -25.68
C PRO A 362 -7.89 -32.68 -24.26
N GLY A 363 -6.60 -32.46 -23.95
CA GLY A 363 -6.02 -32.70 -22.61
C GLY A 363 -5.63 -34.14 -22.30
N GLN A 364 -5.90 -35.09 -23.16
CA GLN A 364 -5.37 -36.47 -23.02
C GLN A 364 -4.04 -36.62 -23.77
N TRP A 365 -3.12 -37.41 -23.17
CA TRP A 365 -1.88 -37.78 -23.85
C TRP A 365 -2.19 -38.74 -25.00
N ASP A 366 -1.66 -38.44 -26.17
CA ASP A 366 -1.73 -39.28 -27.37
C ASP A 366 -0.32 -39.41 -27.97
N GLU A 367 0.04 -40.55 -28.50
CA GLU A 367 1.29 -40.80 -29.23
C GLU A 367 1.45 -39.87 -30.45
N LYS A 368 0.34 -39.31 -30.97
CA LYS A 368 0.34 -38.34 -32.05
C LYS A 368 0.76 -36.93 -31.62
N ASN A 369 0.92 -36.67 -30.30
CA ASN A 369 1.34 -35.37 -29.81
C ASN A 369 2.76 -35.04 -30.27
N THR A 370 2.98 -33.83 -30.71
CA THR A 370 4.26 -33.34 -31.20
C THR A 370 4.88 -32.34 -30.28
N LEU A 371 6.20 -32.45 -30.03
CA LEU A 371 6.95 -31.47 -29.26
C LEU A 371 7.01 -30.14 -30.01
N VAL A 372 6.76 -29.06 -29.28
CA VAL A 372 6.77 -27.68 -29.80
C VAL A 372 7.87 -26.88 -29.11
N HIS A 373 8.64 -26.13 -29.90
CA HIS A 373 9.77 -25.35 -29.39
C HIS A 373 9.39 -24.08 -28.70
N ASP A 374 8.24 -23.49 -29.04
CA ASP A 374 7.76 -22.23 -28.47
C ASP A 374 6.25 -22.09 -28.63
N ILE A 375 5.70 -21.21 -27.80
CA ILE A 375 4.30 -20.79 -27.87
C ILE A 375 4.26 -19.29 -28.07
N THR A 376 3.65 -18.85 -29.16
CA THR A 376 3.45 -17.43 -29.43
C THR A 376 1.99 -17.06 -29.28
N THR A 377 1.69 -16.03 -28.50
CA THR A 377 0.36 -15.49 -28.26
C THR A 377 0.31 -14.01 -28.64
N THR A 378 -0.76 -13.61 -29.34
CA THR A 378 -1.06 -12.20 -29.60
C THR A 378 -2.45 -11.91 -29.09
N GLU A 379 -2.58 -10.94 -28.20
CA GLU A 379 -3.80 -10.69 -27.44
C GLU A 379 -4.15 -9.20 -27.45
N LEU A 380 -5.45 -8.91 -27.50
CA LEU A 380 -6.00 -7.61 -27.18
C LEU A 380 -6.91 -7.75 -25.96
N GLY A 381 -6.68 -6.95 -24.94
CA GLY A 381 -7.44 -6.96 -23.71
C GLY A 381 -8.05 -5.60 -23.40
N VAL A 382 -9.25 -5.60 -22.86
CA VAL A 382 -9.90 -4.43 -22.29
C VAL A 382 -10.40 -4.77 -20.89
N THR A 383 -10.05 -3.92 -19.92
CA THR A 383 -10.54 -4.02 -18.56
C THR A 383 -11.25 -2.73 -18.19
N LEU A 384 -12.49 -2.87 -17.77
CA LEU A 384 -13.31 -1.80 -17.20
C LEU A 384 -13.37 -2.01 -15.70
N ARG A 385 -13.12 -0.97 -14.90
CA ARG A 385 -13.18 -1.05 -13.45
C ARG A 385 -13.95 0.15 -12.91
N TYR A 386 -14.87 -0.12 -12.00
CA TYR A 386 -15.63 0.90 -11.29
C TYR A 386 -15.53 0.66 -9.78
N ALA A 387 -14.96 1.61 -9.06
CA ALA A 387 -14.75 1.54 -7.62
C ALA A 387 -15.11 2.88 -6.96
N PRO A 388 -16.41 3.15 -6.76
CA PRO A 388 -16.86 4.39 -6.13
C PRO A 388 -16.40 4.43 -4.67
N GLY A 389 -15.87 5.58 -4.24
CA GLY A 389 -15.45 5.78 -2.84
C GLY A 389 -14.13 5.10 -2.44
N GLU A 390 -13.40 4.48 -3.36
CA GLU A 390 -12.09 3.93 -3.08
C GLU A 390 -11.08 5.06 -2.85
N THR A 391 -10.30 4.94 -1.77
CA THR A 391 -9.20 5.85 -1.42
C THR A 391 -7.87 5.12 -1.42
N PHE A 392 -6.77 5.83 -1.73
CA PHE A 392 -5.46 5.21 -1.93
C PHE A 392 -4.34 5.93 -1.22
N VAL A 393 -3.28 5.20 -0.96
CA VAL A 393 -1.95 5.74 -0.64
C VAL A 393 -0.99 5.36 -1.77
N ASN A 394 -0.31 6.35 -2.34
CA ASN A 394 0.74 6.12 -3.31
C ASN A 394 2.05 5.80 -2.59
N THR A 395 2.65 4.66 -2.91
CA THR A 395 4.02 4.33 -2.53
C THR A 395 4.91 4.42 -3.78
N LYS A 396 6.23 4.42 -3.61
CA LYS A 396 7.17 4.40 -4.74
C LYS A 396 7.07 3.17 -5.63
N GLN A 397 6.40 2.14 -5.15
CA GLN A 397 6.29 0.88 -5.86
C GLN A 397 4.91 0.65 -6.44
N ARG A 398 3.86 1.03 -5.73
CA ARG A 398 2.46 0.84 -6.15
C ARG A 398 1.52 1.79 -5.43
N ARG A 399 0.31 1.83 -5.91
CA ARG A 399 -0.82 2.44 -5.25
C ARG A 399 -1.55 1.38 -4.43
N VAL A 400 -1.76 1.65 -3.15
CA VAL A 400 -2.40 0.73 -2.21
C VAL A 400 -3.76 1.28 -1.81
N PRO A 401 -4.87 0.53 -2.00
CA PRO A 401 -6.18 0.95 -1.51
C PRO A 401 -6.20 0.94 0.02
N VAL A 402 -6.78 1.97 0.61
CA VAL A 402 -6.93 2.13 2.06
C VAL A 402 -8.35 1.75 2.49
N SER A 403 -9.36 2.13 1.71
CA SER A 403 -10.74 1.75 1.96
C SER A 403 -11.00 0.36 1.38
N LEU A 404 -11.17 -0.62 2.28
CA LEU A 404 -11.44 -2.02 1.88
C LEU A 404 -12.94 -2.31 1.68
N ASP A 405 -13.81 -1.41 2.11
CA ASP A 405 -15.27 -1.61 2.03
C ASP A 405 -15.90 -0.98 0.77
N ALA A 406 -15.10 -0.27 -0.02
CA ALA A 406 -15.59 0.26 -1.28
C ALA A 406 -15.84 -0.90 -2.26
N PRO A 407 -17.07 -1.04 -2.79
CA PRO A 407 -17.34 -2.07 -3.78
C PRO A 407 -16.51 -1.82 -5.03
N THR A 408 -15.94 -2.89 -5.59
CA THR A 408 -15.17 -2.84 -6.81
C THR A 408 -15.79 -3.78 -7.84
N PHE A 409 -16.19 -3.24 -8.97
CA PHE A 409 -16.70 -3.98 -10.11
C PHE A 409 -15.63 -3.98 -11.20
N THR A 410 -15.25 -5.16 -11.67
CA THR A 410 -14.27 -5.31 -12.75
C THR A 410 -14.83 -6.22 -13.83
N LEU A 411 -14.78 -5.75 -15.06
CA LEU A 411 -15.09 -6.52 -16.25
C LEU A 411 -13.85 -6.55 -17.15
N SER A 412 -13.32 -7.73 -17.40
CA SER A 412 -12.15 -7.93 -18.26
C SER A 412 -12.51 -8.85 -19.40
N HIS A 413 -12.07 -8.48 -20.60
CA HIS A 413 -12.17 -9.33 -21.79
C HIS A 413 -10.85 -9.31 -22.54
N THR A 414 -10.36 -10.49 -22.92
CA THR A 414 -9.13 -10.65 -23.70
C THR A 414 -9.42 -11.55 -24.89
N ALA A 415 -9.11 -11.07 -26.07
CA ALA A 415 -9.23 -11.82 -27.32
C ALA A 415 -7.85 -12.21 -27.85
N GLY A 416 -7.65 -13.49 -28.14
CA GLY A 416 -6.45 -14.01 -28.80
C GLY A 416 -6.65 -14.06 -30.33
N PHE A 417 -5.58 -13.76 -31.08
CA PHE A 417 -5.59 -13.75 -32.53
C PHE A 417 -4.84 -14.95 -33.12
N LYS A 418 -5.27 -15.38 -34.33
CA LYS A 418 -4.68 -16.51 -35.07
C LYS A 418 -3.18 -16.39 -35.45
N LEU A 419 -2.54 -15.27 -35.16
CA LEU A 419 -1.09 -15.13 -35.19
C LEU A 419 -0.40 -15.92 -34.04
N SER A 420 -1.20 -16.43 -33.11
CA SER A 420 -0.75 -17.38 -32.06
C SER A 420 -1.07 -18.81 -32.49
N LEU A 421 -0.13 -19.71 -32.36
CA LEU A 421 -0.28 -21.16 -32.65
C LEU A 421 -1.30 -21.87 -31.76
N ILE A 422 -1.81 -21.20 -30.70
CA ILE A 422 -2.76 -21.78 -29.74
C ILE A 422 -3.85 -20.74 -29.43
N HIS A 423 -5.11 -21.09 -29.74
CA HIS A 423 -6.30 -20.38 -29.26
C HIS A 423 -6.55 -20.77 -27.80
N ILE A 424 -6.30 -19.88 -26.86
CA ILE A 424 -6.77 -20.01 -25.47
C ILE A 424 -7.81 -18.90 -25.27
N SER A 425 -9.10 -19.21 -25.40
CA SER A 425 -10.18 -18.40 -24.85
C SER A 425 -10.36 -18.85 -23.39
N GLN A 426 -10.02 -18.02 -22.44
CA GLN A 426 -10.44 -18.22 -21.05
C GLN A 426 -11.63 -17.31 -20.79
N PRO A 427 -12.82 -17.86 -20.49
CA PRO A 427 -13.86 -17.09 -19.81
C PRO A 427 -13.43 -16.90 -18.36
N THR A 428 -13.36 -15.67 -17.90
CA THR A 428 -13.26 -15.30 -16.49
C THR A 428 -14.63 -14.97 -15.95
#